data_cbe04bd96720a0c2cce199d8625dd240
#
_entry.id   cbe04bd96720a0c2cce199d8625dd240
#
_cell.length_a   1.000
_cell.length_b   1.000
_cell.length_c   1.000
_cell.angle_alpha   90.00
_cell.angle_beta   90.00
_cell.angle_gamma   90.00
#
_symmetry.space_group_name_H-M   'P 1'
#
loop_
_entity.id
_entity.type
_entity.pdbx_description
1 polymer ?
#
loop_
_entity_poly.entity_id
_entity_poly.type
_entity_poly.pdbx_seq_one_letter_code
_entity_poly.pdbx_strand_id
1 'polypeptide(L)'
;QVPVNRRPRVAIHSSGNELVAIDSALKPGQIRNSNLYSLQARVKRWGAIPIPRPILRDDLTEIRSGLQETLELKPDAIVTTGGISAGDLDHIREVAREMGDDVQIRKVAMKPGKPLVDGLIGGVPFFGLPGNPAACLVSFEIFVRPALARMEGRTDGILPQRCGVLKAER
;
A
#
# COMPACT_ATOMS: atom_id res chain seq x y z
N GLN A 1 6.88 21.28 -28.66
CA GLN A 1 6.85 20.67 -27.32
C GLN A 1 5.86 19.51 -27.36
N VAL A 2 6.26 18.35 -26.86
CA VAL A 2 5.38 17.19 -26.72
C VAL A 2 4.83 17.22 -25.30
N PRO A 3 3.49 17.23 -25.08
CA PRO A 3 2.92 17.13 -23.75
C PRO A 3 3.18 15.73 -23.18
N VAL A 4 3.64 15.67 -21.92
CA VAL A 4 3.90 14.44 -21.21
C VAL A 4 3.23 14.48 -19.84
N ASN A 5 2.78 13.33 -19.35
CA ASN A 5 2.29 13.22 -17.99
C ASN A 5 3.46 13.24 -17.00
N ARG A 6 3.27 13.91 -15.86
CA ARG A 6 4.26 13.87 -14.78
C ARG A 6 4.26 12.51 -14.08
N ARG A 7 5.37 12.15 -13.51
CA ARG A 7 5.50 10.94 -12.71
C ARG A 7 4.69 11.05 -11.42
N PRO A 8 3.81 10.07 -11.09
CA PRO A 8 3.05 10.07 -9.86
C PRO A 8 3.96 10.02 -8.61
N ARG A 9 3.58 10.73 -7.57
CA ARG A 9 4.23 10.73 -6.26
C ARG A 9 3.43 9.85 -5.32
N VAL A 10 4.05 8.80 -4.78
CA VAL A 10 3.36 7.79 -3.97
C VAL A 10 3.91 7.80 -2.55
N ALA A 11 3.09 8.22 -1.58
CA ALA A 11 3.43 8.12 -0.17
C ALA A 11 3.27 6.67 0.31
N ILE A 12 4.24 6.18 1.08
CA ILE A 12 4.28 4.79 1.52
C ILE A 12 4.47 4.75 3.04
N HIS A 13 3.49 4.19 3.75
CA HIS A 13 3.55 3.88 5.17
C HIS A 13 3.61 2.37 5.42
N SER A 14 4.26 1.99 6.49
CA SER A 14 4.08 0.68 7.12
C SER A 14 3.48 0.87 8.50
N SER A 15 2.56 0.00 8.91
CA SER A 15 1.94 0.04 10.24
C SER A 15 2.20 -1.24 11.00
N GLY A 16 2.49 -1.10 12.29
CA GLY A 16 2.69 -2.20 13.22
C GLY A 16 3.64 -1.81 14.37
N ASN A 17 3.27 -2.20 15.58
CA ASN A 17 4.10 -1.99 16.78
C ASN A 17 5.36 -2.87 16.78
N GLU A 18 5.32 -3.99 16.06
CA GLU A 18 6.44 -4.92 15.88
C GLU A 18 7.52 -4.40 14.93
N LEU A 19 7.19 -3.39 14.09
CA LEU A 19 8.08 -2.93 13.04
C LEU A 19 9.18 -2.02 13.59
N VAL A 20 10.40 -2.25 13.10
CA VAL A 20 11.56 -1.38 13.34
C VAL A 20 12.27 -1.06 12.04
N ALA A 21 13.10 -0.01 12.05
CA ALA A 21 13.94 0.36 10.91
C ALA A 21 14.92 -0.78 10.56
N ILE A 22 15.37 -0.83 9.31
CA ILE A 22 16.18 -1.94 8.79
C ILE A 22 17.55 -2.06 9.47
N ASP A 23 18.09 -0.96 9.95
CA ASP A 23 19.39 -0.83 10.64
C ASP A 23 19.30 -0.98 12.17
N SER A 24 18.08 -1.06 12.71
CA SER A 24 17.87 -1.19 14.15
C SER A 24 18.25 -2.59 14.66
N ALA A 25 18.76 -2.66 15.89
CA ALA A 25 18.89 -3.92 16.61
C ALA A 25 17.49 -4.49 16.92
N LEU A 26 17.29 -5.78 16.67
CA LEU A 26 16.02 -6.46 16.94
C LEU A 26 15.90 -6.84 18.42
N LYS A 27 14.75 -6.56 19.01
CA LYS A 27 14.32 -7.10 20.30
C LYS A 27 13.33 -8.25 20.07
N PRO A 28 13.10 -9.14 21.08
CA PRO A 28 12.07 -10.16 20.96
C PRO A 28 10.72 -9.59 20.52
N GLY A 29 10.05 -10.23 19.56
CA GLY A 29 8.77 -9.80 19.00
C GLY A 29 8.86 -8.68 17.93
N GLN A 30 10.06 -8.18 17.62
CA GLN A 30 10.23 -7.17 16.57
C GLN A 30 10.67 -7.78 15.24
N ILE A 31 10.25 -7.15 14.15
CA ILE A 31 10.67 -7.48 12.78
C ILE A 31 11.08 -6.22 12.02
N ARG A 32 11.97 -6.38 11.04
CA ARG A 32 12.39 -5.26 10.19
C ARG A 32 11.32 -4.89 9.17
N ASN A 33 11.15 -3.59 8.95
CA ASN A 33 10.22 -3.04 7.97
C ASN A 33 10.71 -3.27 6.53
N SER A 34 10.62 -4.49 6.04
CA SER A 34 11.02 -4.87 4.67
C SER A 34 10.04 -4.41 3.59
N ASN A 35 8.74 -4.30 3.95
CA ASN A 35 7.70 -3.91 3.00
C ASN A 35 7.93 -2.50 2.45
N LEU A 36 8.37 -1.55 3.28
CA LEU A 36 8.67 -0.19 2.83
C LEU A 36 9.67 -0.18 1.67
N TYR A 37 10.75 -0.94 1.80
CA TYR A 37 11.80 -1.00 0.77
C TYR A 37 11.34 -1.72 -0.50
N SER A 38 10.59 -2.81 -0.33
CA SER A 38 10.00 -3.56 -1.43
C SER A 38 9.01 -2.72 -2.24
N LEU A 39 8.13 -1.98 -1.54
CA LEU A 39 7.17 -1.06 -2.18
C LEU A 39 7.87 0.11 -2.87
N GLN A 40 8.89 0.73 -2.25
CA GLN A 40 9.68 1.78 -2.90
C GLN A 40 10.31 1.29 -4.21
N ALA A 41 10.89 0.09 -4.21
CA ALA A 41 11.48 -0.50 -5.41
C ALA A 41 10.42 -0.74 -6.50
N ARG A 42 9.22 -1.22 -6.13
CA ARG A 42 8.10 -1.41 -7.07
C ARG A 42 7.59 -0.09 -7.64
N VAL A 43 7.36 0.91 -6.79
CA VAL A 43 6.94 2.24 -7.23
C VAL A 43 7.94 2.84 -8.22
N LYS A 44 9.25 2.77 -7.93
CA LYS A 44 10.31 3.23 -8.85
C LYS A 44 10.31 2.45 -10.16
N ARG A 45 10.17 1.11 -10.11
CA ARG A 45 10.14 0.25 -11.29
C ARG A 45 9.01 0.62 -12.25
N TRP A 46 7.88 1.05 -11.71
CA TRP A 46 6.69 1.43 -12.49
C TRP A 46 6.63 2.92 -12.83
N GLY A 47 7.75 3.63 -12.76
CA GLY A 47 7.88 5.00 -13.23
C GLY A 47 7.54 6.07 -12.19
N ALA A 48 6.89 5.72 -11.09
CA ALA A 48 6.46 6.64 -10.05
C ALA A 48 7.60 7.05 -9.09
N ILE A 49 7.35 8.07 -8.28
CA ILE A 49 8.28 8.61 -7.27
C ILE A 49 7.80 8.18 -5.88
N PRO A 50 8.51 7.28 -5.16
CA PRO A 50 8.14 6.91 -3.82
C PRO A 50 8.51 8.03 -2.83
N ILE A 51 7.61 8.27 -1.88
CA ILE A 51 7.79 9.15 -0.71
C ILE A 51 7.69 8.25 0.53
N PRO A 52 8.82 7.70 1.04
CA PRO A 52 8.80 6.91 2.26
C PRO A 52 8.38 7.77 3.44
N ARG A 53 7.52 7.22 4.29
CA ARG A 53 7.02 7.86 5.49
C ARG A 53 7.44 7.08 6.74
N PRO A 54 7.42 7.68 7.93
CA PRO A 54 7.65 6.97 9.18
C PRO A 54 6.70 5.76 9.36
N ILE A 55 7.14 4.80 10.17
CA ILE A 55 6.29 3.68 10.60
C ILE A 55 5.17 4.26 11.47
N LEU A 56 3.93 3.91 11.18
CA LEU A 56 2.77 4.22 12.00
C LEU A 56 2.63 3.15 13.08
N ARG A 57 2.51 3.55 14.33
CA ARG A 57 2.16 2.64 15.41
C ARG A 57 0.67 2.31 15.38
N ASP A 58 0.28 1.24 16.05
CA ASP A 58 -1.12 0.84 16.14
C ASP A 58 -1.85 1.72 17.17
N ASP A 59 -1.96 3.01 16.84
CA ASP A 59 -2.64 4.05 17.60
C ASP A 59 -3.44 4.95 16.65
N LEU A 60 -4.73 5.15 16.93
CA LEU A 60 -5.64 5.91 16.06
C LEU A 60 -5.18 7.36 15.83
N THR A 61 -4.66 8.00 16.89
CA THR A 61 -4.22 9.40 16.82
C THR A 61 -2.94 9.52 15.98
N GLU A 62 -1.98 8.61 16.19
CA GLU A 62 -0.74 8.59 15.43
C GLU A 62 -1.00 8.30 13.94
N ILE A 63 -1.87 7.33 13.64
CA ILE A 63 -2.25 7.03 12.25
C ILE A 63 -2.92 8.22 11.60
N ARG A 64 -3.88 8.86 12.30
CA ARG A 64 -4.60 10.04 11.78
C ARG A 64 -3.64 11.20 11.50
N SER A 65 -2.78 11.55 12.43
CA SER A 65 -1.81 12.63 12.24
C SER A 65 -0.81 12.32 11.13
N GLY A 66 -0.30 11.09 11.05
CA GLY A 66 0.62 10.65 10.00
C GLY A 66 0.01 10.70 8.60
N LEU A 67 -1.29 10.36 8.45
CA LEU A 67 -2.01 10.51 7.20
C LEU A 67 -2.28 11.97 6.85
N GLN A 68 -2.64 12.82 7.83
CA GLN A 68 -2.81 14.26 7.64
C GLN A 68 -1.52 14.94 7.15
N GLU A 69 -0.41 14.71 7.84
CA GLU A 69 0.91 15.19 7.42
C GLU A 69 1.30 14.70 6.01
N THR A 70 0.86 13.49 5.67
CA THR A 70 1.11 12.94 4.33
C THR A 70 0.32 13.67 3.25
N LEU A 71 -0.92 14.06 3.52
CA LEU A 71 -1.73 14.87 2.60
C LEU A 71 -1.11 16.25 2.32
N GLU A 72 -0.44 16.87 3.29
CA GLU A 72 0.28 18.13 3.12
C GLU A 72 1.39 18.05 2.06
N LEU A 73 1.98 16.87 1.87
CA LEU A 73 2.97 16.62 0.83
C LEU A 73 2.37 16.56 -0.58
N LYS A 74 1.03 16.59 -0.70
CA LYS A 74 0.28 16.50 -1.96
C LYS A 74 0.72 15.29 -2.80
N PRO A 75 0.64 14.06 -2.27
CA PRO A 75 0.93 12.86 -3.05
C PRO A 75 -0.19 12.61 -4.07
N ASP A 76 0.10 11.83 -5.11
CA ASP A 76 -0.88 11.38 -6.08
C ASP A 76 -1.56 10.07 -5.67
N ALA A 77 -0.92 9.32 -4.76
CA ALA A 77 -1.49 8.14 -4.11
C ALA A 77 -0.87 7.92 -2.74
N ILE A 78 -1.60 7.29 -1.84
CA ILE A 78 -1.15 6.83 -0.53
C ILE A 78 -1.25 5.31 -0.50
N VAL A 79 -0.17 4.64 -0.11
CA VAL A 79 -0.13 3.20 0.09
C VAL A 79 0.28 2.91 1.53
N THR A 80 -0.53 2.13 2.25
CA THR A 80 -0.17 1.60 3.57
C THR A 80 0.01 0.10 3.51
N THR A 81 0.84 -0.48 4.36
CA THR A 81 0.99 -1.93 4.52
C THR A 81 0.99 -2.31 5.99
N GLY A 82 0.22 -3.34 6.34
CA GLY A 82 -0.11 -3.69 7.73
C GLY A 82 -1.40 -3.01 8.21
N GLY A 83 -1.89 -3.39 9.37
CA GLY A 83 -3.07 -2.80 10.01
C GLY A 83 -4.38 -2.96 9.22
N ILE A 84 -4.52 -3.96 8.33
CA ILE A 84 -5.73 -4.20 7.54
C ILE A 84 -6.26 -5.64 7.64
N SER A 85 -5.75 -6.43 8.59
CA SER A 85 -6.20 -7.81 8.83
C SER A 85 -7.58 -7.85 9.52
N ALA A 86 -8.24 -8.99 9.60
CA ALA A 86 -9.57 -9.13 10.20
C ALA A 86 -9.57 -9.12 11.75
N GLY A 87 -8.53 -8.62 12.40
CA GLY A 87 -8.42 -8.49 13.86
C GLY A 87 -9.03 -7.21 14.42
N ASP A 88 -9.32 -7.22 15.72
CA ASP A 88 -9.93 -6.09 16.44
C ASP A 88 -9.02 -4.83 16.54
N LEU A 89 -7.76 -4.91 16.10
CA LEU A 89 -6.76 -3.84 16.12
C LEU A 89 -6.48 -3.24 14.73
N ASP A 90 -7.50 -3.14 13.89
CA ASP A 90 -7.37 -2.70 12.49
C ASP A 90 -7.51 -1.18 12.36
N HIS A 91 -6.65 -0.44 13.07
CA HIS A 91 -6.71 1.01 13.20
C HIS A 91 -6.56 1.77 11.86
N ILE A 92 -5.79 1.22 10.91
CA ILE A 92 -5.69 1.81 9.55
C ILE A 92 -7.08 1.84 8.88
N ARG A 93 -7.87 0.77 9.04
CA ARG A 93 -9.22 0.69 8.44
C ARG A 93 -10.18 1.71 9.05
N GLU A 94 -10.11 1.87 10.37
CA GLU A 94 -10.94 2.79 11.12
C GLU A 94 -10.63 4.23 10.72
N VAL A 95 -9.37 4.64 10.80
CA VAL A 95 -8.93 5.99 10.44
C VAL A 95 -9.17 6.28 8.95
N ALA A 96 -8.92 5.32 8.06
CA ALA A 96 -9.19 5.50 6.64
C ALA A 96 -10.69 5.74 6.36
N ARG A 97 -11.59 5.07 7.10
CA ARG A 97 -13.04 5.33 6.99
C ARG A 97 -13.45 6.69 7.54
N GLU A 98 -12.85 7.14 8.64
CA GLU A 98 -13.13 8.45 9.23
C GLU A 98 -12.65 9.61 8.35
N MET A 99 -11.48 9.47 7.76
CA MET A 99 -10.84 10.53 6.97
C MET A 99 -11.19 10.49 5.49
N GLY A 100 -11.73 9.36 5.03
CA GLY A 100 -11.87 9.09 3.61
C GLY A 100 -13.29 9.22 3.07
N ASP A 101 -13.36 9.49 1.78
CA ASP A 101 -14.57 9.40 0.98
C ASP A 101 -14.60 8.03 0.27
N ASP A 102 -15.73 7.31 0.38
CA ASP A 102 -15.97 6.02 -0.28
C ASP A 102 -14.88 4.95 0.00
N VAL A 103 -14.38 4.91 1.24
CA VAL A 103 -13.41 3.88 1.64
C VAL A 103 -14.09 2.53 1.80
N GLN A 104 -13.66 1.57 0.99
CA GLN A 104 -14.16 0.22 0.94
C GLN A 104 -13.17 -0.78 1.57
N ILE A 105 -13.71 -1.76 2.29
CA ILE A 105 -12.93 -2.87 2.82
C ILE A 105 -13.33 -4.11 2.03
N ARG A 106 -12.41 -4.59 1.22
CA ARG A 106 -12.68 -5.71 0.33
C ARG A 106 -12.06 -7.01 0.84
N LYS A 107 -12.81 -8.10 0.65
CA LYS A 107 -12.30 -9.47 0.78
C LYS A 107 -12.14 -10.01 -0.64
N VAL A 108 -10.97 -9.85 -1.21
CA VAL A 108 -10.68 -10.31 -2.57
C VAL A 108 -10.55 -11.82 -2.60
N ALA A 109 -11.07 -12.49 -3.63
CA ALA A 109 -10.98 -13.93 -3.82
C ALA A 109 -9.57 -14.34 -4.29
N MET A 110 -8.56 -14.05 -3.47
CA MET A 110 -7.12 -14.22 -3.76
C MET A 110 -6.40 -14.80 -2.56
N LYS A 111 -5.38 -15.64 -2.81
CA LYS A 111 -4.50 -16.20 -1.79
C LYS A 111 -3.07 -16.31 -2.35
N PRO A 112 -2.09 -15.54 -1.80
CA PRO A 112 -2.21 -14.54 -0.73
C PRO A 112 -2.85 -13.22 -1.19
N GLY A 113 -3.24 -12.33 -0.24
CA GLY A 113 -3.71 -10.99 -0.54
C GLY A 113 -5.23 -10.78 -0.43
N LYS A 114 -5.92 -11.59 0.41
CA LYS A 114 -7.38 -11.50 0.61
C LYS A 114 -7.87 -10.13 1.09
N PRO A 115 -7.27 -9.47 2.13
CA PRO A 115 -7.73 -8.15 2.57
C PRO A 115 -7.17 -7.04 1.69
N LEU A 116 -8.02 -6.07 1.37
CA LEU A 116 -7.66 -4.82 0.69
C LEU A 116 -8.54 -3.71 1.26
N VAL A 117 -7.96 -2.55 1.49
CA VAL A 117 -8.69 -1.31 1.75
C VAL A 117 -8.41 -0.35 0.60
N ASP A 118 -9.44 0.17 -0.04
CA ASP A 118 -9.30 1.13 -1.13
C ASP A 118 -10.33 2.25 -1.03
N GLY A 119 -10.00 3.43 -1.52
CA GLY A 119 -10.87 4.61 -1.51
C GLY A 119 -10.10 5.90 -1.77
N LEU A 120 -10.63 7.01 -1.29
CA LEU A 120 -10.00 8.32 -1.34
C LEU A 120 -9.84 8.85 0.09
N ILE A 121 -8.70 9.46 0.39
CA ILE A 121 -8.47 10.23 1.62
C ILE A 121 -8.06 11.65 1.20
N GLY A 122 -8.87 12.64 1.54
CA GLY A 122 -8.64 14.01 1.09
C GLY A 122 -8.58 14.14 -0.44
N GLY A 123 -9.38 13.35 -1.17
CA GLY A 123 -9.38 13.30 -2.64
C GLY A 123 -8.19 12.54 -3.26
N VAL A 124 -7.28 11.98 -2.44
CA VAL A 124 -6.10 11.21 -2.89
C VAL A 124 -6.41 9.71 -2.86
N PRO A 125 -6.17 8.95 -3.94
CA PRO A 125 -6.31 7.50 -3.95
C PRO A 125 -5.51 6.83 -2.83
N PHE A 126 -6.20 6.01 -2.05
CA PHE A 126 -5.67 5.29 -0.90
C PHE A 126 -5.74 3.78 -1.12
N PHE A 127 -4.65 3.08 -0.79
CA PHE A 127 -4.55 1.63 -0.86
C PHE A 127 -3.94 1.08 0.43
N GLY A 128 -4.74 0.38 1.22
CA GLY A 128 -4.28 -0.40 2.36
C GLY A 128 -3.98 -1.83 1.92
N LEU A 129 -2.73 -2.26 2.06
CA LEU A 129 -2.23 -3.57 1.62
C LEU A 129 -1.92 -4.47 2.83
N PRO A 130 -1.96 -5.81 2.66
CA PRO A 130 -1.60 -6.74 3.72
C PRO A 130 -0.19 -6.54 4.28
N GLY A 131 0.01 -6.82 5.58
CA GLY A 131 1.32 -6.79 6.24
C GLY A 131 2.26 -7.91 5.80
N ASN A 132 1.72 -9.09 5.41
CA ASN A 132 2.54 -10.19 4.89
C ASN A 132 3.24 -9.76 3.60
N PRO A 133 4.59 -9.88 3.47
CA PRO A 133 5.34 -9.36 2.34
C PRO A 133 4.90 -9.91 0.97
N ALA A 134 4.64 -11.22 0.87
CA ALA A 134 4.18 -11.82 -0.38
C ALA A 134 2.79 -11.29 -0.77
N ALA A 135 1.87 -11.23 0.19
CA ALA A 135 0.54 -10.68 -0.02
C ALA A 135 0.58 -9.20 -0.40
N CYS A 136 1.42 -8.41 0.26
CA CYS A 136 1.64 -6.99 -0.03
C CYS A 136 2.08 -6.78 -1.49
N LEU A 137 3.10 -7.51 -1.93
CA LEU A 137 3.62 -7.37 -3.29
C LEU A 137 2.62 -7.83 -4.37
N VAL A 138 1.91 -8.93 -4.14
CA VAL A 138 0.85 -9.39 -5.06
C VAL A 138 -0.27 -8.37 -5.15
N SER A 139 -0.72 -7.84 -4.01
CA SER A 139 -1.77 -6.80 -3.98
C SER A 139 -1.30 -5.51 -4.66
N PHE A 140 -0.03 -5.11 -4.50
CA PHE A 140 0.53 -3.97 -5.21
C PHE A 140 0.45 -4.14 -6.73
N GLU A 141 0.87 -5.30 -7.25
CA GLU A 141 0.88 -5.56 -8.71
C GLU A 141 -0.54 -5.58 -9.31
N ILE A 142 -1.53 -6.02 -8.52
CA ILE A 142 -2.91 -6.16 -9.02
C ILE A 142 -3.70 -4.86 -8.91
N PHE A 143 -3.50 -4.07 -7.84
CA PHE A 143 -4.33 -2.91 -7.54
C PHE A 143 -3.61 -1.57 -7.70
N VAL A 144 -2.40 -1.43 -7.14
CA VAL A 144 -1.68 -0.16 -7.14
C VAL A 144 -1.03 0.12 -8.49
N ARG A 145 -0.36 -0.87 -9.07
CA ARG A 145 0.31 -0.72 -10.36
C ARG A 145 -0.63 -0.24 -11.48
N PRO A 146 -1.84 -0.83 -11.70
CA PRO A 146 -2.75 -0.33 -12.72
C PRO A 146 -3.19 1.11 -12.50
N ALA A 147 -3.38 1.51 -11.24
CA ALA A 147 -3.72 2.89 -10.89
C ALA A 147 -2.58 3.85 -11.26
N LEU A 148 -1.32 3.50 -10.92
CA LEU A 148 -0.14 4.30 -11.29
C LEU A 148 0.01 4.44 -12.80
N ALA A 149 -0.17 3.35 -13.55
CA ALA A 149 -0.12 3.38 -15.01
C ALA A 149 -1.18 4.34 -15.59
N ARG A 150 -2.40 4.32 -15.05
CA ARG A 150 -3.45 5.26 -15.48
C ARG A 150 -3.11 6.71 -15.15
N MET A 151 -2.51 6.98 -13.99
CA MET A 151 -2.04 8.32 -13.63
C MET A 151 -0.96 8.84 -14.59
N GLU A 152 -0.16 7.95 -15.16
CA GLU A 152 0.83 8.25 -16.19
C GLU A 152 0.23 8.33 -17.62
N GLY A 153 -1.07 8.10 -17.78
CA GLY A 153 -1.73 8.05 -19.09
C GLY A 153 -1.45 6.78 -19.88
N ARG A 154 -0.95 5.72 -19.23
CA ARG A 154 -0.63 4.43 -19.84
C ARG A 154 -1.84 3.49 -19.81
N THR A 155 -1.96 2.67 -20.82
CA THR A 155 -3.03 1.65 -20.96
C THR A 155 -2.54 0.24 -20.64
N ASP A 156 -1.22 0.02 -20.53
CA ASP A 156 -0.56 -1.28 -20.29
C ASP A 156 -0.43 -1.64 -18.79
N GLY A 157 -1.17 -0.96 -17.93
CA GLY A 157 -1.14 -1.19 -16.48
C GLY A 157 -1.68 -2.55 -16.03
N ILE A 158 -2.43 -3.27 -16.87
CA ILE A 158 -2.98 -4.60 -16.56
C ILE A 158 -1.98 -5.68 -16.97
N LEU A 159 -1.69 -6.61 -16.03
CA LEU A 159 -0.83 -7.76 -16.34
C LEU A 159 -1.49 -8.65 -17.39
N PRO A 160 -0.73 -9.18 -18.38
CA PRO A 160 -1.27 -10.13 -19.33
C PRO A 160 -1.74 -11.39 -18.58
N GLN A 161 -2.98 -11.80 -18.86
CA GLN A 161 -3.54 -13.02 -18.29
C GLN A 161 -3.18 -14.20 -19.19
N ARG A 162 -2.78 -15.31 -18.56
CA ARG A 162 -2.59 -16.59 -19.23
C ARG A 162 -3.37 -17.66 -18.47
N CYS A 163 -4.13 -18.45 -19.18
CA CYS A 163 -4.79 -19.63 -18.63
C CYS A 163 -3.84 -20.82 -18.73
N GLY A 164 -3.78 -21.62 -17.68
CA GLY A 164 -2.98 -22.84 -17.63
C GLY A 164 -3.58 -23.84 -16.63
N VAL A 165 -3.25 -25.09 -16.78
CA VAL A 165 -3.62 -26.15 -15.82
C VAL A 165 -2.45 -26.35 -14.88
N LEU A 166 -2.69 -26.16 -13.58
CA LEU A 166 -1.71 -26.49 -12.56
C LEU A 166 -1.59 -28.01 -12.45
N LYS A 167 -0.45 -28.58 -12.87
CA LYS A 167 -0.10 -29.96 -12.53
C LYS A 167 0.46 -29.95 -11.12
N ALA A 168 -0.37 -30.26 -10.12
CA ALA A 168 0.10 -30.56 -8.78
C ALA A 168 0.45 -32.06 -8.73
N GLU A 169 1.68 -32.39 -8.42
CA GLU A 169 2.00 -33.72 -7.90
C GLU A 169 1.37 -33.86 -6.51
N ARG A 170 0.63 -34.93 -6.30
CA ARG A 170 -0.03 -35.24 -5.02
C ARG A 170 0.98 -35.82 -4.03
#